data_8dfa95a06322fd12ae9fc8a8dc65a48e
#
_entry.id   8dfa95a06322fd12ae9fc8a8dc65a48e
#
_cell.length_a   1.000
_cell.length_b   1.000
_cell.length_c   1.000
_cell.angle_alpha   90.00
_cell.angle_beta   90.00
_cell.angle_gamma   90.00
#
_symmetry.space_group_name_H-M   'P 1'
#
loop_
_entity.id
_entity.type
_entity.pdbx_description
1 polymer ?
#
loop_
_entity_poly.entity_id
_entity_poly.type
_entity_poly.pdbx_seq_one_letter_code
_entity_poly.pdbx_strand_id
1 'polypeptide(L)'
;MPKIVDHDRYRKDLLSKCLKLFAERGYGSITMRQIAQGLGVSTGTLYHYFPSKEGIFIQLVQELCEQDIAIFFTQAPQGETARDRLRIVMEFFLENFKFYQQQLLLWIDFYQHSQRQPVDDPRFLQGLWHRTHDQLAAYLQLPNPAHVSFVLVFIDGLLLQCLYDHDQAEQDWVAQQVELLIELLDLT
;
A
#
# COMPACT_ATOMS: atom_id res chain seq x y z
N MET A 1 -2.12 35.16 19.81
CA MET A 1 -1.11 34.83 18.81
C MET A 1 -1.76 33.94 17.77
N PRO A 2 -1.68 34.21 16.48
CA PRO A 2 -2.18 33.29 15.48
C PRO A 2 -1.36 32.00 15.57
N LYS A 3 -2.05 30.86 15.65
CA LYS A 3 -1.44 29.55 15.66
C LYS A 3 -0.84 29.34 14.26
N ILE A 4 0.48 29.30 14.14
CA ILE A 4 1.12 28.93 12.87
C ILE A 4 0.66 27.51 12.58
N VAL A 5 -0.20 27.34 11.59
CA VAL A 5 -0.64 26.03 11.14
C VAL A 5 0.47 25.51 10.24
N ASP A 6 1.08 24.41 10.65
CA ASP A 6 1.95 23.63 9.76
C ASP A 6 1.06 22.95 8.71
N HIS A 7 1.01 23.55 7.52
CA HIS A 7 0.14 23.12 6.43
C HIS A 7 0.47 21.70 5.95
N ASP A 8 1.73 21.31 5.95
CA ASP A 8 2.15 19.96 5.52
C ASP A 8 1.73 18.92 6.54
N ARG A 9 1.96 19.17 7.82
CA ARG A 9 1.51 18.31 8.89
C ARG A 9 0.00 18.16 8.91
N TYR A 10 -0.73 19.26 8.74
CA TYR A 10 -2.20 19.25 8.71
C TYR A 10 -2.72 18.46 7.49
N ARG A 11 -2.10 18.62 6.32
CA ARG A 11 -2.43 17.86 5.12
C ARG A 11 -2.24 16.34 5.34
N LYS A 12 -1.13 15.92 5.94
CA LYS A 12 -0.87 14.52 6.29
C LYS A 12 -1.88 13.96 7.29
N ASP A 13 -2.27 14.75 8.30
CA ASP A 13 -3.34 14.37 9.25
C ASP A 13 -4.69 14.16 8.55
N LEU A 14 -5.04 15.00 7.58
CA LEU A 14 -6.23 14.81 6.76
C LEU A 14 -6.15 13.53 5.92
N LEU A 15 -5.00 13.27 5.27
CA LEU A 15 -4.79 12.06 4.45
C LEU A 15 -4.93 10.78 5.28
N SER A 16 -4.31 10.72 6.46
CA SER A 16 -4.38 9.53 7.32
C SER A 16 -5.82 9.18 7.72
N LYS A 17 -6.66 10.19 7.94
CA LYS A 17 -8.09 10.01 8.24
C LYS A 17 -8.90 9.60 7.01
N CYS A 18 -8.47 9.97 5.80
CA CYS A 18 -9.13 9.58 4.56
C CYS A 18 -9.06 8.08 4.31
N LEU A 19 -7.98 7.40 4.73
CA LEU A 19 -7.84 5.94 4.58
C LEU A 19 -9.05 5.21 5.18
N LYS A 20 -9.40 5.53 6.41
CA LYS A 20 -10.56 4.93 7.08
C LYS A 20 -11.87 5.19 6.34
N LEU A 21 -12.06 6.42 5.86
CA LEU A 21 -13.27 6.78 5.11
C LEU A 21 -13.39 6.03 3.78
N PHE A 22 -12.27 5.88 3.05
CA PHE A 22 -12.25 5.09 1.82
C PHE A 22 -12.45 3.60 2.10
N ALA A 23 -11.84 3.05 3.15
CA ALA A 23 -12.01 1.65 3.53
C ALA A 23 -13.45 1.31 3.95
N GLU A 24 -14.14 2.23 4.65
CA GLU A 24 -15.51 2.03 5.12
C GLU A 24 -16.56 2.23 4.03
N ARG A 25 -16.34 3.15 3.08
CA ARG A 25 -17.37 3.59 2.13
C ARG A 25 -17.06 3.26 0.68
N GLY A 26 -15.86 2.80 0.40
CA GLY A 26 -15.34 2.61 -0.95
C GLY A 26 -14.96 3.92 -1.65
N TYR A 27 -13.93 3.89 -2.48
CA TYR A 27 -13.51 5.05 -3.26
C TYR A 27 -14.60 5.48 -4.25
N GLY A 28 -15.22 4.53 -4.96
CA GLY A 28 -16.22 4.83 -5.99
C GLY A 28 -17.43 5.59 -5.50
N SER A 29 -17.92 5.25 -4.30
CA SER A 29 -19.20 5.76 -3.76
C SER A 29 -19.09 7.02 -2.91
N ILE A 30 -17.92 7.34 -2.34
CA ILE A 30 -17.75 8.51 -1.48
C ILE A 30 -17.54 9.80 -2.28
N THR A 31 -18.16 10.90 -1.84
CA THR A 31 -18.04 12.23 -2.44
C THR A 31 -17.14 13.15 -1.62
N MET A 32 -16.59 14.21 -2.25
CA MET A 32 -15.79 15.24 -1.55
C MET A 32 -16.52 15.85 -0.35
N ARG A 33 -17.85 16.06 -0.46
CA ARG A 33 -18.67 16.58 0.64
C ARG A 33 -18.74 15.60 1.81
N GLN A 34 -18.88 14.31 1.54
CA GLN A 34 -18.90 13.28 2.58
C GLN A 34 -17.53 13.08 3.21
N ILE A 35 -16.44 13.22 2.43
CA ILE A 35 -15.07 13.22 2.95
C ILE A 35 -14.90 14.40 3.92
N ALA A 36 -15.23 15.62 3.49
CA ALA A 36 -15.14 16.82 4.36
C ALA A 36 -15.94 16.64 5.65
N GLN A 37 -17.15 16.12 5.57
CA GLN A 37 -18.00 15.80 6.73
C GLN A 37 -17.34 14.77 7.65
N GLY A 38 -16.81 13.68 7.09
CA GLY A 38 -16.14 12.63 7.86
C GLY A 38 -14.85 13.11 8.55
N LEU A 39 -14.15 14.07 7.93
CA LEU A 39 -12.96 14.71 8.49
C LEU A 39 -13.28 15.83 9.50
N GLY A 40 -14.53 16.26 9.61
CA GLY A 40 -14.92 17.39 10.46
C GLY A 40 -14.44 18.75 9.95
N VAL A 41 -14.24 18.91 8.63
CA VAL A 41 -13.80 20.16 8.01
C VAL A 41 -14.84 20.71 7.02
N SER A 42 -14.71 22.00 6.67
CA SER A 42 -15.54 22.55 5.58
C SER A 42 -15.10 21.99 4.22
N THR A 43 -16.05 21.94 3.28
CA THR A 43 -15.74 21.54 1.89
C THR A 43 -14.71 22.49 1.27
N GLY A 44 -14.78 23.79 1.57
CA GLY A 44 -13.79 24.77 1.13
C GLY A 44 -12.39 24.50 1.69
N THR A 45 -12.29 24.12 2.97
CA THR A 45 -11.01 23.69 3.57
C THR A 45 -10.46 22.47 2.85
N LEU A 46 -11.30 21.47 2.57
CA LEU A 46 -10.85 20.26 1.87
C LEU A 46 -10.32 20.58 0.45
N TYR A 47 -11.06 21.40 -0.32
CA TYR A 47 -10.63 21.80 -1.67
C TYR A 47 -9.36 22.67 -1.66
N HIS A 48 -9.08 23.38 -0.58
CA HIS A 48 -7.84 24.13 -0.43
C HIS A 48 -6.60 23.21 -0.41
N TYR A 49 -6.71 22.01 0.19
CA TYR A 49 -5.62 21.04 0.28
C TYR A 49 -5.62 20.03 -0.86
N PHE A 50 -6.80 19.68 -1.37
CA PHE A 50 -6.98 18.62 -2.36
C PHE A 50 -7.98 19.05 -3.42
N PRO A 51 -7.54 19.25 -4.67
CA PRO A 51 -8.41 19.74 -5.75
C PRO A 51 -9.50 18.74 -6.15
N SER A 52 -9.28 17.43 -5.90
CA SER A 52 -10.20 16.36 -6.29
C SER A 52 -10.14 15.19 -5.31
N LYS A 53 -11.12 14.30 -5.38
CA LYS A 53 -11.14 13.01 -4.67
C LYS A 53 -9.97 12.13 -5.12
N GLU A 54 -9.67 12.15 -6.41
CA GLU A 54 -8.54 11.47 -7.00
C GLU A 54 -7.21 11.99 -6.42
N GLY A 55 -7.03 13.31 -6.35
CA GLY A 55 -5.86 13.92 -5.73
C GLY A 55 -5.67 13.53 -4.27
N ILE A 56 -6.76 13.34 -3.51
CA ILE A 56 -6.69 12.77 -2.15
C ILE A 56 -6.17 11.33 -2.22
N PHE A 57 -6.76 10.51 -3.08
CA PHE A 57 -6.41 9.09 -3.18
C PHE A 57 -4.95 8.89 -3.57
N ILE A 58 -4.49 9.56 -4.63
CA ILE A 58 -3.11 9.51 -5.11
C ILE A 58 -2.12 9.87 -4.01
N GLN A 59 -2.35 11.01 -3.33
CA GLN A 59 -1.47 11.44 -2.23
C GLN A 59 -1.53 10.51 -1.03
N LEU A 60 -2.71 9.95 -0.71
CA LEU A 60 -2.85 8.96 0.36
C LEU A 60 -2.02 7.71 0.08
N VAL A 61 -2.14 7.15 -1.13
CA VAL A 61 -1.39 5.95 -1.52
C VAL A 61 0.11 6.21 -1.51
N GLN A 62 0.56 7.37 -2.01
CA GLN A 62 1.97 7.77 -1.93
C GLN A 62 2.47 7.82 -0.49
N GLU A 63 1.74 8.51 0.38
CA GLU A 63 2.12 8.65 1.79
C GLU A 63 2.17 7.29 2.51
N LEU A 64 1.20 6.40 2.25
CA LEU A 64 1.17 5.05 2.83
C LEU A 64 2.38 4.22 2.38
N CYS A 65 2.70 4.23 1.09
CA CYS A 65 3.87 3.50 0.59
C CYS A 65 5.19 4.07 1.13
N GLU A 66 5.33 5.40 1.21
CA GLU A 66 6.52 6.03 1.76
C GLU A 66 6.68 5.70 3.26
N GLN A 67 5.59 5.70 4.02
CA GLN A 67 5.61 5.34 5.44
C GLN A 67 5.95 3.87 5.64
N ASP A 68 5.36 2.98 4.88
CA ASP A 68 5.57 1.53 4.97
C ASP A 68 7.04 1.18 4.69
N ILE A 69 7.59 1.74 3.62
CA ILE A 69 9.00 1.60 3.27
C ILE A 69 9.90 2.16 4.37
N ALA A 70 9.60 3.35 4.90
CA ALA A 70 10.39 3.94 5.98
C ALA A 70 10.35 3.09 7.26
N ILE A 71 9.19 2.54 7.61
CA ILE A 71 9.04 1.62 8.73
C ILE A 71 9.88 0.37 8.50
N PHE A 72 9.75 -0.26 7.33
CA PHE A 72 10.54 -1.45 6.97
C PHE A 72 12.03 -1.19 7.15
N PHE A 73 12.60 -0.18 6.47
CA PHE A 73 14.04 0.11 6.53
C PHE A 73 14.54 0.58 7.91
N THR A 74 13.65 1.07 8.77
CA THR A 74 14.01 1.45 10.15
C THR A 74 14.07 0.23 11.07
N GLN A 75 13.24 -0.78 10.83
CA GLN A 75 13.07 -1.94 11.70
C GLN A 75 13.74 -3.19 11.16
N ALA A 76 13.87 -3.33 9.83
CA ALA A 76 14.40 -4.53 9.22
C ALA A 76 15.89 -4.73 9.58
N PRO A 77 16.23 -5.91 10.13
CA PRO A 77 17.62 -6.27 10.31
C PRO A 77 18.36 -6.40 8.98
N GLN A 78 19.67 -6.27 9.00
CA GLN A 78 20.48 -6.56 7.81
C GLN A 78 20.62 -8.08 7.67
N GLY A 79 19.95 -8.66 6.66
CA GLY A 79 20.12 -10.07 6.32
C GLY A 79 21.48 -10.31 5.68
N GLU A 80 22.20 -11.34 6.13
CA GLU A 80 23.52 -11.69 5.60
C GLU A 80 23.45 -12.30 4.19
N THR A 81 22.46 -13.19 3.99
CA THR A 81 22.22 -13.86 2.70
C THR A 81 20.97 -13.31 1.99
N ALA A 82 20.84 -13.58 0.70
CA ALA A 82 19.63 -13.27 -0.06
C ALA A 82 18.39 -13.96 0.54
N ARG A 83 18.57 -15.19 1.04
CA ARG A 83 17.53 -15.95 1.74
C ARG A 83 17.07 -15.25 3.02
N ASP A 84 18.00 -14.77 3.83
CA ASP A 84 17.66 -14.05 5.07
C ASP A 84 16.89 -12.76 4.76
N ARG A 85 17.36 -11.99 3.76
CA ARG A 85 16.67 -10.76 3.34
C ARG A 85 15.26 -11.02 2.83
N LEU A 86 15.07 -12.09 2.05
CA LEU A 86 13.73 -12.47 1.60
C LEU A 86 12.85 -12.87 2.78
N ARG A 87 13.37 -13.65 3.73
CA ARG A 87 12.64 -14.03 4.94
C ARG A 87 12.19 -12.81 5.72
N ILE A 88 13.07 -11.84 5.94
CA ILE A 88 12.76 -10.59 6.64
C ILE A 88 11.63 -9.82 5.93
N VAL A 89 11.68 -9.70 4.61
CA VAL A 89 10.59 -9.05 3.83
C VAL A 89 9.27 -9.79 4.00
N MET A 90 9.30 -11.12 3.94
CA MET A 90 8.08 -11.92 4.05
C MET A 90 7.50 -11.93 5.48
N GLU A 91 8.33 -11.91 6.52
CA GLU A 91 7.91 -11.75 7.89
C GLU A 91 7.22 -10.40 8.11
N PHE A 92 7.82 -9.31 7.62
CA PHE A 92 7.21 -7.99 7.66
C PHE A 92 5.87 -7.94 6.90
N PHE A 93 5.79 -8.59 5.74
CA PHE A 93 4.54 -8.74 5.00
C PHE A 93 3.48 -9.49 5.82
N LEU A 94 3.84 -10.61 6.46
CA LEU A 94 2.92 -11.40 7.29
C LEU A 94 2.38 -10.61 8.50
N GLU A 95 3.24 -9.86 9.17
CA GLU A 95 2.86 -9.02 10.30
C GLU A 95 1.85 -7.93 9.90
N ASN A 96 1.96 -7.43 8.66
CA ASN A 96 1.11 -6.36 8.12
C ASN A 96 0.05 -6.87 7.12
N PHE A 97 -0.21 -8.18 7.06
CA PHE A 97 -1.03 -8.84 6.04
C PHE A 97 -2.41 -8.20 5.86
N LYS A 98 -3.14 -7.97 6.96
CA LYS A 98 -4.49 -7.36 6.91
C LYS A 98 -4.47 -5.93 6.36
N PHE A 99 -3.42 -5.19 6.64
CA PHE A 99 -3.24 -3.84 6.13
C PHE A 99 -3.03 -3.86 4.61
N TYR A 100 -2.16 -4.73 4.09
CA TYR A 100 -1.94 -4.89 2.66
C TYR A 100 -3.18 -5.39 1.93
N GLN A 101 -3.94 -6.29 2.54
CA GLN A 101 -5.20 -6.77 1.96
C GLN A 101 -6.23 -5.62 1.83
N GLN A 102 -6.35 -4.76 2.83
CA GLN A 102 -7.22 -3.57 2.75
C GLN A 102 -6.74 -2.58 1.68
N GLN A 103 -5.43 -2.37 1.56
CA GLN A 103 -4.87 -1.53 0.51
C GLN A 103 -5.17 -2.10 -0.89
N LEU A 104 -4.97 -3.40 -1.10
CA LEU A 104 -5.26 -4.05 -2.38
C LEU A 104 -6.72 -3.85 -2.79
N LEU A 105 -7.67 -4.07 -1.88
CA LEU A 105 -9.10 -3.84 -2.15
C LEU A 105 -9.38 -2.38 -2.53
N LEU A 106 -8.75 -1.44 -1.85
CA LEU A 106 -8.90 -0.02 -2.15
C LEU A 106 -8.32 0.35 -3.52
N TRP A 107 -7.20 -0.26 -3.92
CA TRP A 107 -6.61 -0.07 -5.25
C TRP A 107 -7.47 -0.66 -6.36
N ILE A 108 -8.07 -1.83 -6.13
CA ILE A 108 -9.00 -2.45 -7.09
C ILE A 108 -10.23 -1.55 -7.29
N ASP A 109 -10.83 -1.02 -6.21
CA ASP A 109 -11.97 -0.10 -6.29
C ASP A 109 -11.60 1.20 -7.04
N PHE A 110 -10.44 1.80 -6.74
CA PHE A 110 -9.92 2.94 -7.48
C PHE A 110 -9.73 2.63 -8.96
N TYR A 111 -9.06 1.51 -9.29
CA TYR A 111 -8.82 1.09 -10.66
C TYR A 111 -10.13 0.90 -11.44
N GLN A 112 -11.11 0.21 -10.85
CA GLN A 112 -12.42 0.02 -11.49
C GLN A 112 -13.14 1.35 -11.76
N HIS A 113 -12.99 2.32 -10.85
CA HIS A 113 -13.57 3.63 -11.03
C HIS A 113 -12.84 4.45 -12.11
N SER A 114 -11.52 4.37 -12.15
CA SER A 114 -10.68 5.08 -13.12
C SER A 114 -10.89 4.59 -14.56
N GLN A 115 -11.30 3.34 -14.76
CA GLN A 115 -11.66 2.82 -16.09
C GLN A 115 -12.96 3.47 -16.64
N ARG A 116 -13.78 4.04 -15.78
CA ARG A 116 -15.06 4.68 -16.17
C ARG A 116 -14.95 6.19 -16.30
N GLN A 117 -13.96 6.80 -15.67
CA GLN A 117 -13.71 8.24 -15.67
C GLN A 117 -12.23 8.49 -15.92
N PRO A 118 -11.86 9.42 -16.81
CA PRO A 118 -10.47 9.78 -17.02
C PRO A 118 -9.81 10.20 -15.69
N VAL A 119 -8.61 9.68 -15.43
CA VAL A 119 -7.77 10.10 -14.32
C VAL A 119 -6.70 11.08 -14.80
N ASP A 120 -6.31 12.02 -13.94
CA ASP A 120 -5.33 13.05 -14.31
C ASP A 120 -3.94 12.45 -14.58
N ASP A 121 -3.58 11.38 -13.86
CA ASP A 121 -2.32 10.66 -14.07
C ASP A 121 -2.55 9.14 -14.23
N PRO A 122 -2.77 8.65 -15.47
CA PRO A 122 -2.99 7.22 -15.73
C PRO A 122 -1.75 6.35 -15.44
N ARG A 123 -0.54 6.96 -15.29
CA ARG A 123 0.71 6.25 -15.00
C ARG A 123 1.03 6.19 -13.52
N PHE A 124 0.21 6.80 -12.68
CA PHE A 124 0.45 6.88 -11.24
C PHE A 124 0.71 5.51 -10.61
N LEU A 125 -0.19 4.54 -10.83
CA LEU A 125 -0.05 3.18 -10.30
C LEU A 125 1.20 2.48 -10.84
N GLN A 126 1.52 2.69 -12.11
CA GLN A 126 2.75 2.16 -12.71
C GLN A 126 4.00 2.75 -12.04
N GLY A 127 4.03 4.06 -11.84
CA GLY A 127 5.15 4.73 -11.17
C GLY A 127 5.33 4.28 -9.72
N LEU A 128 4.24 4.02 -9.01
CA LEU A 128 4.26 3.47 -7.67
C LEU A 128 4.84 2.06 -7.66
N TRP A 129 4.35 1.18 -8.55
CA TRP A 129 4.85 -0.19 -8.68
C TRP A 129 6.36 -0.22 -8.97
N HIS A 130 6.85 0.61 -9.91
CA HIS A 130 8.28 0.68 -10.20
C HIS A 130 9.11 1.09 -8.98
N ARG A 131 8.67 2.10 -8.23
CA ARG A 131 9.39 2.53 -7.01
C ARG A 131 9.45 1.42 -5.96
N THR A 132 8.34 0.75 -5.70
CA THR A 132 8.32 -0.38 -4.75
C THR A 132 9.21 -1.51 -5.22
N HIS A 133 9.15 -1.86 -6.51
CA HIS A 133 10.01 -2.88 -7.11
C HIS A 133 11.49 -2.52 -6.95
N ASP A 134 11.90 -1.29 -7.29
CA ASP A 134 13.30 -0.87 -7.25
C ASP A 134 13.86 -0.87 -5.82
N GLN A 135 13.06 -0.43 -4.86
CA GLN A 135 13.44 -0.43 -3.45
C GLN A 135 13.57 -1.85 -2.90
N LEU A 136 12.63 -2.73 -3.24
CA LEU A 136 12.69 -4.13 -2.86
C LEU A 136 13.87 -4.83 -3.53
N ALA A 137 14.15 -4.55 -4.80
CA ALA A 137 15.30 -5.07 -5.51
C ALA A 137 16.63 -4.65 -4.88
N ALA A 138 16.74 -3.38 -4.49
CA ALA A 138 17.91 -2.84 -3.82
C ALA A 138 18.17 -3.50 -2.46
N TYR A 139 17.12 -3.85 -1.72
CA TYR A 139 17.23 -4.55 -0.45
C TYR A 139 17.53 -6.04 -0.63
N LEU A 140 16.73 -6.73 -1.42
CA LEU A 140 16.82 -8.19 -1.59
C LEU A 140 18.12 -8.63 -2.23
N GLN A 141 18.64 -7.87 -3.21
CA GLN A 141 19.86 -8.20 -3.97
C GLN A 141 19.85 -9.66 -4.45
N LEU A 142 18.72 -10.08 -5.05
CA LEU A 142 18.56 -11.43 -5.56
C LEU A 142 19.47 -11.66 -6.78
N PRO A 143 20.03 -12.88 -6.94
CA PRO A 143 20.90 -13.21 -8.09
C PRO A 143 20.22 -13.00 -9.45
N ASN A 144 18.91 -13.26 -9.52
CA ASN A 144 18.09 -13.00 -10.70
C ASN A 144 17.10 -11.87 -10.42
N PRO A 145 17.20 -10.70 -11.10
CA PRO A 145 16.28 -9.58 -10.92
C PRO A 145 14.81 -9.94 -11.16
N ALA A 146 14.51 -10.92 -12.02
CA ALA A 146 13.14 -11.38 -12.27
C ALA A 146 12.48 -11.98 -11.02
N HIS A 147 13.25 -12.47 -10.07
CA HIS A 147 12.71 -13.00 -8.81
C HIS A 147 12.03 -11.92 -7.96
N VAL A 148 12.45 -10.66 -8.05
CA VAL A 148 11.80 -9.55 -7.34
C VAL A 148 10.37 -9.35 -7.83
N SER A 149 10.17 -9.33 -9.15
CA SER A 149 8.83 -9.26 -9.74
C SER A 149 7.99 -10.48 -9.36
N PHE A 150 8.60 -11.67 -9.32
CA PHE A 150 7.91 -12.90 -8.91
C PHE A 150 7.47 -12.84 -7.45
N VAL A 151 8.31 -12.34 -6.53
CA VAL A 151 7.96 -12.13 -5.12
C VAL A 151 6.76 -11.18 -4.98
N LEU A 152 6.75 -10.06 -5.71
CA LEU A 152 5.62 -9.12 -5.68
C LEU A 152 4.33 -9.75 -6.20
N VAL A 153 4.39 -10.46 -7.34
CA VAL A 153 3.23 -11.19 -7.88
C VAL A 153 2.73 -12.27 -6.92
N PHE A 154 3.65 -12.95 -6.24
CA PHE A 154 3.31 -13.95 -5.23
C PHE A 154 2.58 -13.33 -4.04
N ILE A 155 3.05 -12.17 -3.54
CA ILE A 155 2.40 -11.41 -2.47
C ILE A 155 0.99 -11.01 -2.88
N ASP A 156 0.82 -10.42 -4.07
CA ASP A 156 -0.50 -10.04 -4.60
C ASP A 156 -1.43 -11.26 -4.73
N GLY A 157 -0.89 -12.39 -5.18
CA GLY A 157 -1.61 -13.66 -5.28
C GLY A 157 -2.10 -14.17 -3.91
N LEU A 158 -1.26 -14.12 -2.88
CA LEU A 158 -1.64 -14.51 -1.51
C LEU A 158 -2.76 -13.61 -0.97
N LEU A 159 -2.62 -12.28 -1.14
CA LEU A 159 -3.63 -11.33 -0.69
C LEU A 159 -5.00 -11.60 -1.33
N LEU A 160 -5.01 -11.88 -2.64
CA LEU A 160 -6.24 -12.20 -3.39
C LEU A 160 -6.81 -13.57 -2.98
N GLN A 161 -5.97 -14.59 -2.86
CA GLN A 161 -6.42 -15.94 -2.49
C GLN A 161 -7.17 -15.93 -1.16
N CYS A 162 -6.63 -15.24 -0.17
CA CYS A 162 -7.27 -15.12 1.15
C CYS A 162 -8.57 -14.28 1.18
N LEU A 163 -8.92 -13.60 0.08
CA LEU A 163 -10.26 -12.97 -0.07
C LEU A 163 -11.32 -13.97 -0.51
N TYR A 164 -10.94 -15.01 -1.26
CA TYR A 164 -11.87 -16.00 -1.79
C TYR A 164 -12.11 -17.15 -0.81
N ASP A 165 -11.08 -17.51 -0.06
CA ASP A 165 -11.07 -18.69 0.79
C ASP A 165 -10.70 -18.28 2.23
N HIS A 166 -11.72 -18.14 3.06
CA HIS A 166 -11.55 -17.75 4.45
C HIS A 166 -10.83 -18.79 5.29
N ASP A 167 -10.90 -20.08 4.91
CA ASP A 167 -10.19 -21.15 5.62
C ASP A 167 -8.69 -21.08 5.34
N GLN A 168 -8.29 -20.60 4.15
CA GLN A 168 -6.89 -20.35 3.80
C GLN A 168 -6.37 -18.98 4.28
N ALA A 169 -7.23 -18.13 4.80
CA ALA A 169 -6.83 -16.88 5.45
C ALA A 169 -6.22 -17.09 6.85
N GLU A 170 -6.08 -18.34 7.29
CA GLU A 170 -5.36 -18.69 8.51
C GLU A 170 -3.88 -18.36 8.36
N GLN A 171 -3.33 -17.73 9.35
CA GLN A 171 -1.95 -17.23 9.38
C GLN A 171 -0.93 -18.34 9.10
N ASP A 172 -1.22 -19.57 9.55
CA ASP A 172 -0.38 -20.74 9.37
C ASP A 172 -0.28 -21.18 7.89
N TRP A 173 -1.40 -21.12 7.14
CA TRP A 173 -1.38 -21.47 5.73
C TRP A 173 -0.55 -20.45 4.92
N VAL A 174 -0.73 -19.16 5.17
CA VAL A 174 0.05 -18.11 4.49
C VAL A 174 1.54 -18.26 4.79
N ALA A 175 1.90 -18.54 6.05
CA ALA A 175 3.28 -18.79 6.45
C ALA A 175 3.88 -20.00 5.72
N GLN A 176 3.13 -21.09 5.53
CA GLN A 176 3.58 -22.25 4.76
C GLN A 176 3.86 -21.89 3.28
N GLN A 177 3.01 -21.06 2.65
CA GLN A 177 3.24 -20.61 1.27
C GLN A 177 4.52 -19.76 1.17
N VAL A 178 4.81 -18.96 2.18
CA VAL A 178 6.04 -18.15 2.26
C VAL A 178 7.28 -19.05 2.35
N GLU A 179 7.27 -20.08 3.19
CA GLU A 179 8.37 -21.03 3.27
C GLU A 179 8.61 -21.75 1.94
N LEU A 180 7.53 -22.17 1.27
CA LEU A 180 7.63 -22.77 -0.08
C LEU A 180 8.26 -21.81 -1.10
N LEU A 181 7.90 -20.53 -1.06
CA LEU A 181 8.53 -19.53 -1.93
C LEU A 181 10.04 -19.44 -1.69
N ILE A 182 10.45 -19.39 -0.42
CA ILE A 182 11.87 -19.29 -0.03
C ILE A 182 12.64 -20.52 -0.49
N GLU A 183 12.05 -21.71 -0.38
CA GLU A 183 12.64 -22.98 -0.87
C GLU A 183 12.74 -23.01 -2.39
N LEU A 184 11.68 -22.63 -3.11
CA LEU A 184 11.61 -22.67 -4.57
C LEU A 184 12.59 -21.71 -5.24
N LEU A 185 12.91 -20.59 -4.61
CA LEU A 185 13.89 -19.63 -5.17
C LEU A 185 15.34 -20.08 -5.00
N ASP A 186 15.60 -21.19 -4.27
CA ASP A 186 16.92 -21.81 -4.08
C ASP A 186 18.02 -20.79 -3.76
N LEU A 187 17.72 -19.91 -2.81
CA LEU A 187 18.63 -18.84 -2.40
C LEU A 187 19.63 -19.39 -1.37
N THR A 188 20.86 -19.50 -1.77
CA THR A 188 22.00 -19.85 -0.90
C THR A 188 22.54 -18.63 -0.17
#